data_a986f1a8b7f6280a254cfa3aba9a85dd
#
_entry.id   a986f1a8b7f6280a254cfa3aba9a85dd
#
_cell.length_a   1.000
_cell.length_b   1.000
_cell.length_c   1.000
_cell.angle_alpha   90.00
_cell.angle_beta   90.00
_cell.angle_gamma   90.00
#
_symmetry.space_group_name_H-M   'P 1'
#
loop_
_entity.id
_entity.type
_entity.pdbx_description
1 polymer ?
#
loop_
_entity_poly.entity_id
_entity_poly.type
_entity_poly.pdbx_seq_one_letter_code
_entity_poly.pdbx_strand_id
1 'polypeptide(L)'
;QVGEYADALKSKKEDSIYDKARESGSTDQIVSDVKSFVNQYNNMLKDLEESGTRSDKVFLTQLSSMSNMAERDLELTGVIRKADGTLVVDEKKLAAADVDTLEKVWGGNGFPSKAAAKAGSVAATAEQNIEAEKSSTYSPFDRANLYSSGRRSSGSYFNYRR
;
A
#
# COMPACT_ATOMS: atom_id res chain seq x y z
N GLN A 1 -9.27 5.59 -1.53
CA GLN A 1 -10.33 4.90 -0.74
C GLN A 1 -9.78 4.34 0.58
N VAL A 2 -8.70 3.53 0.59
CA VAL A 2 -8.09 3.06 1.87
C VAL A 2 -7.68 4.23 2.76
N GLY A 3 -7.20 5.33 2.17
CA GLY A 3 -6.81 6.55 2.88
C GLY A 3 -7.98 7.25 3.58
N GLU A 4 -9.14 7.33 2.95
CA GLU A 4 -10.33 8.02 3.50
C GLU A 4 -10.83 7.37 4.79
N TYR A 5 -10.93 6.04 4.82
CA TYR A 5 -11.32 5.32 6.03
C TYR A 5 -10.24 5.33 7.11
N ALA A 6 -8.97 5.33 6.69
CA ALA A 6 -7.87 5.52 7.64
C ALA A 6 -7.90 6.92 8.27
N ASP A 7 -8.31 7.95 7.53
CA ASP A 7 -8.42 9.32 8.05
C ASP A 7 -9.62 9.49 8.98
N ALA A 8 -10.74 8.83 8.72
CA ALA A 8 -11.89 8.76 9.64
C ALA A 8 -11.49 8.15 10.99
N LEU A 9 -10.71 7.08 10.97
CA LEU A 9 -10.21 6.39 12.17
C LEU A 9 -9.08 7.16 12.88
N LYS A 10 -8.37 8.06 12.19
CA LYS A 10 -7.25 8.87 12.77
C LYS A 10 -7.70 10.08 13.58
N SER A 11 -8.97 10.47 13.55
CA SER A 11 -9.43 11.72 14.10
C SER A 11 -9.02 11.89 15.57
N LYS A 12 -8.08 12.81 15.82
CA LYS A 12 -7.60 13.21 17.16
C LYS A 12 -8.25 14.51 17.64
N LYS A 13 -9.38 14.92 17.03
CA LYS A 13 -10.10 16.12 17.46
C LYS A 13 -10.90 15.81 18.71
N GLU A 14 -11.21 16.85 19.51
CA GLU A 14 -12.06 16.79 20.71
C GLU A 14 -13.46 16.17 20.49
N ASP A 15 -13.75 15.68 19.31
CA ASP A 15 -15.00 15.05 18.83
C ASP A 15 -14.68 13.74 18.08
N SER A 16 -13.63 13.04 18.50
CA SER A 16 -13.25 11.78 17.85
C SER A 16 -14.34 10.72 18.00
N ILE A 17 -14.40 9.76 17.07
CA ILE A 17 -15.35 8.62 17.17
C ILE A 17 -15.12 7.83 18.47
N TYR A 18 -13.90 7.84 19.01
CA TYR A 18 -13.55 7.18 20.27
C TYR A 18 -14.07 7.95 21.49
N ASP A 19 -14.00 9.29 21.49
CA ASP A 19 -14.57 10.10 22.56
C ASP A 19 -16.09 9.99 22.61
N LYS A 20 -16.74 10.04 21.44
CA LYS A 20 -18.19 9.76 21.32
C LYS A 20 -18.56 8.37 21.81
N ALA A 21 -17.73 7.37 21.51
CA ALA A 21 -17.97 6.00 22.00
C ALA A 21 -17.83 5.90 23.53
N ARG A 22 -16.88 6.64 24.14
CA ARG A 22 -16.75 6.71 25.62
C ARG A 22 -17.96 7.39 26.27
N GLU A 23 -18.46 8.46 25.67
CA GLU A 23 -19.59 9.22 26.18
C GLU A 23 -20.93 8.48 26.01
N SER A 24 -21.15 7.89 24.85
CA SER A 24 -22.43 7.22 24.52
C SER A 24 -22.49 5.75 24.97
N GLY A 25 -21.32 5.12 25.21
CA GLY A 25 -21.21 3.70 25.45
C GLY A 25 -21.45 2.83 24.18
N SER A 26 -21.57 3.45 22.98
CA SER A 26 -21.76 2.74 21.71
C SER A 26 -20.49 2.76 20.88
N THR A 27 -20.10 1.58 20.39
CA THR A 27 -18.98 1.38 19.47
C THR A 27 -19.41 1.22 18.02
N ASP A 28 -20.72 1.42 17.70
CA ASP A 28 -21.29 1.12 16.38
C ASP A 28 -20.58 1.84 15.22
N GLN A 29 -20.23 3.12 15.42
CA GLN A 29 -19.51 3.89 14.40
C GLN A 29 -18.11 3.34 14.18
N ILE A 30 -17.40 2.99 15.26
CA ILE A 30 -16.05 2.39 15.17
C ILE A 30 -16.12 1.06 14.43
N VAL A 31 -17.11 0.22 14.76
CA VAL A 31 -17.33 -1.09 14.11
C VAL A 31 -17.59 -0.90 12.61
N SER A 32 -18.43 0.06 12.24
CA SER A 32 -18.73 0.39 10.83
C SER A 32 -17.48 0.83 10.06
N ASP A 33 -16.68 1.73 10.64
CA ASP A 33 -15.49 2.27 10.00
C ASP A 33 -14.39 1.22 9.88
N VAL A 34 -14.21 0.38 10.90
CA VAL A 34 -13.27 -0.75 10.86
C VAL A 34 -13.67 -1.77 9.78
N LYS A 35 -14.95 -2.11 9.67
CA LYS A 35 -15.44 -3.02 8.60
C LYS A 35 -15.19 -2.44 7.22
N SER A 36 -15.47 -1.16 7.03
CA SER A 36 -15.23 -0.46 5.77
C SER A 36 -13.76 -0.45 5.41
N PHE A 37 -12.89 -0.15 6.39
CA PHE A 37 -11.45 -0.20 6.20
C PHE A 37 -10.96 -1.60 5.83
N VAL A 38 -11.40 -2.64 6.55
CA VAL A 38 -11.01 -4.04 6.29
C VAL A 38 -11.42 -4.46 4.88
N ASN A 39 -12.62 -4.10 4.43
CA ASN A 39 -13.08 -4.39 3.07
C ASN A 39 -12.19 -3.72 2.02
N GLN A 40 -11.84 -2.44 2.20
CA GLN A 40 -10.96 -1.73 1.27
C GLN A 40 -9.52 -2.27 1.29
N TYR A 41 -9.02 -2.65 2.46
CA TYR A 41 -7.71 -3.30 2.60
C TYR A 41 -7.67 -4.63 1.82
N ASN A 42 -8.69 -5.48 1.98
CA ASN A 42 -8.78 -6.74 1.27
C ASN A 42 -8.92 -6.56 -0.25
N ASN A 43 -9.71 -5.57 -0.69
CA ASN A 43 -9.81 -5.23 -2.12
C ASN A 43 -8.47 -4.78 -2.68
N MET A 44 -7.74 -3.94 -1.94
CA MET A 44 -6.39 -3.52 -2.36
C MET A 44 -5.42 -4.70 -2.50
N LEU A 45 -5.44 -5.67 -1.58
CA LEU A 45 -4.62 -6.88 -1.71
C LEU A 45 -4.98 -7.66 -2.97
N LYS A 46 -6.28 -7.82 -3.24
CA LYS A 46 -6.79 -8.51 -4.43
C LYS A 46 -6.35 -7.80 -5.72
N ASP A 47 -6.52 -6.48 -5.79
CA ASP A 47 -6.13 -5.69 -6.97
C ASP A 47 -4.63 -5.80 -7.26
N LEU A 48 -3.78 -5.79 -6.21
CA LEU A 48 -2.34 -5.97 -6.34
C LEU A 48 -1.96 -7.39 -6.80
N GLU A 49 -2.71 -8.40 -6.35
CA GLU A 49 -2.51 -9.80 -6.76
C GLU A 49 -2.90 -9.99 -8.23
N GLU A 50 -4.05 -9.45 -8.65
CA GLU A 50 -4.56 -9.53 -10.03
C GLU A 50 -3.67 -8.77 -11.01
N SER A 51 -3.13 -7.63 -10.64
CA SER A 51 -2.17 -6.87 -11.44
C SER A 51 -0.88 -7.65 -11.71
N GLY A 52 -0.39 -8.39 -10.71
CA GLY A 52 0.69 -9.35 -10.83
C GLY A 52 2.05 -8.78 -11.24
N THR A 53 2.22 -7.45 -11.27
CA THR A 53 3.51 -6.82 -11.60
C THR A 53 4.56 -7.13 -10.53
N ARG A 54 5.84 -6.95 -10.89
CA ARG A 54 6.94 -7.16 -9.92
C ARG A 54 6.84 -6.20 -8.73
N SER A 55 6.45 -4.97 -8.98
CA SER A 55 6.25 -3.95 -7.94
C SER A 55 5.12 -4.34 -7.00
N ASP A 56 3.98 -4.81 -7.55
CA ASP A 56 2.81 -5.20 -6.77
C ASP A 56 3.10 -6.41 -5.87
N LYS A 57 3.88 -7.38 -6.34
CA LYS A 57 4.34 -8.50 -5.52
C LYS A 57 5.20 -8.06 -4.34
N VAL A 58 6.04 -7.04 -4.52
CA VAL A 58 6.81 -6.44 -3.42
C VAL A 58 5.87 -5.77 -2.42
N PHE A 59 4.88 -5.03 -2.89
CA PHE A 59 3.90 -4.38 -2.02
C PHE A 59 3.03 -5.39 -1.27
N LEU A 60 2.55 -6.44 -1.93
CA LEU A 60 1.84 -7.55 -1.27
C LEU A 60 2.65 -8.15 -0.12
N THR A 61 3.94 -8.42 -0.36
CA THR A 61 4.84 -8.93 0.67
C THR A 61 4.96 -7.95 1.85
N GLN A 62 5.09 -6.66 1.58
CA GLN A 62 5.20 -5.63 2.61
C GLN A 62 3.90 -5.47 3.41
N LEU A 63 2.74 -5.47 2.75
CA LEU A 63 1.43 -5.41 3.40
C LEU A 63 1.16 -6.66 4.26
N SER A 64 1.49 -7.84 3.74
CA SER A 64 1.40 -9.10 4.48
C SER A 64 2.31 -9.10 5.71
N SER A 65 3.55 -8.64 5.58
CA SER A 65 4.47 -8.52 6.72
C SER A 65 3.94 -7.53 7.77
N MET A 66 3.39 -6.42 7.34
CA MET A 66 2.82 -5.40 8.22
C MET A 66 1.59 -5.94 8.99
N SER A 67 0.67 -6.63 8.29
CA SER A 67 -0.49 -7.25 8.95
C SER A 67 -0.07 -8.40 9.89
N ASN A 68 0.97 -9.16 9.55
CA ASN A 68 1.54 -10.18 10.44
C ASN A 68 2.14 -9.56 11.72
N MET A 69 2.85 -8.44 11.62
CA MET A 69 3.38 -7.72 12.78
C MET A 69 2.26 -7.16 13.69
N ALA A 70 1.11 -6.83 13.11
CA ALA A 70 -0.05 -6.29 13.83
C ALA A 70 -1.04 -7.38 14.26
N GLU A 71 -0.83 -8.65 13.91
CA GLU A 71 -1.77 -9.76 14.09
C GLU A 71 -2.33 -9.83 15.51
N ARG A 72 -1.44 -9.78 16.51
CA ARG A 72 -1.83 -9.83 17.91
C ARG A 72 -2.71 -8.66 18.35
N ASP A 73 -2.39 -7.45 17.90
CA ASP A 73 -3.19 -6.26 18.21
C ASP A 73 -4.55 -6.29 17.49
N LEU A 74 -4.58 -6.77 16.24
CA LEU A 74 -5.81 -6.98 15.49
C LEU A 74 -6.73 -8.01 16.15
N GLU A 75 -6.19 -9.14 16.59
CA GLU A 75 -6.94 -10.19 17.30
C GLU A 75 -7.58 -9.71 18.61
N LEU A 76 -6.92 -8.81 19.33
CA LEU A 76 -7.47 -8.19 20.55
C LEU A 76 -8.76 -7.41 20.25
N THR A 77 -8.91 -6.88 19.04
CA THR A 77 -10.09 -6.15 18.59
C THR A 77 -11.05 -7.02 17.78
N GLY A 78 -10.86 -8.33 17.71
CA GLY A 78 -11.72 -9.23 16.95
C GLY A 78 -11.49 -9.21 15.45
N VAL A 79 -10.35 -8.71 14.98
CA VAL A 79 -9.97 -8.78 13.57
C VAL A 79 -8.90 -9.84 13.39
N ILE A 80 -9.21 -10.85 12.59
CA ILE A 80 -8.38 -12.05 12.40
C ILE A 80 -7.69 -11.95 11.04
N ARG A 81 -6.37 -12.11 11.04
CA ARG A 81 -5.59 -12.21 9.81
C ARG A 81 -5.62 -13.65 9.30
N LYS A 82 -5.84 -13.81 7.98
CA LYS A 82 -5.72 -15.10 7.29
C LYS A 82 -4.30 -15.29 6.75
N ALA A 83 -4.00 -16.53 6.36
CA ALA A 83 -2.69 -16.92 5.81
C ALA A 83 -2.31 -16.14 4.53
N ASP A 84 -3.29 -15.77 3.72
CA ASP A 84 -3.13 -14.95 2.51
C ASP A 84 -2.93 -13.44 2.79
N GLY A 85 -2.96 -13.03 4.06
CA GLY A 85 -2.82 -11.64 4.48
C GLY A 85 -4.12 -10.86 4.53
N THR A 86 -5.26 -11.44 4.11
CA THR A 86 -6.57 -10.82 4.24
C THR A 86 -7.03 -10.77 5.70
N LEU A 87 -7.93 -9.85 5.98
CA LEU A 87 -8.48 -9.61 7.32
C LEU A 87 -9.97 -10.00 7.36
N VAL A 88 -10.39 -10.58 8.47
CA VAL A 88 -11.79 -10.94 8.73
C VAL A 88 -12.23 -10.34 10.05
N VAL A 89 -13.41 -9.73 10.09
CA VAL A 89 -13.97 -9.07 11.27
C VAL A 89 -14.91 -10.01 11.99
N ASP A 90 -14.66 -10.27 13.27
CA ASP A 90 -15.64 -10.80 14.21
C ASP A 90 -16.38 -9.61 14.84
N GLU A 91 -17.56 -9.30 14.31
CA GLU A 91 -18.32 -8.11 14.72
C GLU A 91 -18.68 -8.13 16.21
N LYS A 92 -18.95 -9.31 16.78
CA LYS A 92 -19.29 -9.44 18.18
C LYS A 92 -18.11 -9.11 19.09
N LYS A 93 -16.92 -9.61 18.73
CA LYS A 93 -15.69 -9.28 19.46
C LYS A 93 -15.31 -7.82 19.28
N LEU A 94 -15.44 -7.29 18.05
CA LEU A 94 -15.11 -5.91 17.75
C LEU A 94 -16.02 -4.95 18.54
N ALA A 95 -17.32 -5.21 18.60
CA ALA A 95 -18.29 -4.40 19.35
C ALA A 95 -18.09 -4.50 20.88
N ALA A 96 -17.59 -5.63 21.36
CA ALA A 96 -17.31 -5.86 22.79
C ALA A 96 -15.89 -5.41 23.21
N ALA A 97 -15.05 -5.01 22.26
CA ALA A 97 -13.69 -4.58 22.55
C ALA A 97 -13.69 -3.22 23.29
N ASP A 98 -12.75 -3.08 24.20
CA ASP A 98 -12.56 -1.84 24.94
C ASP A 98 -12.17 -0.67 24.02
N VAL A 99 -12.76 0.51 24.24
CA VAL A 99 -12.58 1.69 23.38
C VAL A 99 -11.12 2.13 23.35
N ASP A 100 -10.38 2.03 24.46
CA ASP A 100 -8.97 2.41 24.50
C ASP A 100 -8.11 1.44 23.65
N THR A 101 -8.46 0.16 23.68
CA THR A 101 -7.84 -0.84 22.81
C THR A 101 -8.18 -0.59 21.34
N LEU A 102 -9.43 -0.26 21.03
CA LEU A 102 -9.85 0.12 19.67
C LEU A 102 -9.08 1.34 19.17
N GLU A 103 -8.95 2.39 19.99
CA GLU A 103 -8.22 3.59 19.63
C GLU A 103 -6.72 3.31 19.42
N LYS A 104 -6.11 2.48 20.25
CA LYS A 104 -4.71 2.09 20.11
C LYS A 104 -4.44 1.37 18.79
N VAL A 105 -5.32 0.44 18.41
CA VAL A 105 -5.13 -0.41 17.21
C VAL A 105 -5.59 0.28 15.94
N TRP A 106 -6.70 1.01 16.00
CA TRP A 106 -7.36 1.59 14.82
C TRP A 106 -7.19 3.10 14.70
N GLY A 107 -6.75 3.79 15.77
CA GLY A 107 -6.57 5.24 15.81
C GLY A 107 -5.34 5.75 15.04
N GLY A 108 -5.01 7.00 15.29
CA GLY A 108 -4.07 7.81 14.51
C GLY A 108 -2.69 7.22 14.20
N ASN A 109 -2.14 6.37 15.07
CA ASN A 109 -0.85 5.69 14.87
C ASN A 109 -1.00 4.16 14.69
N GLY A 110 -2.25 3.68 14.59
CA GLY A 110 -2.58 2.28 14.51
C GLY A 110 -2.35 1.66 13.13
N PHE A 111 -2.94 0.49 12.94
CA PHE A 111 -2.83 -0.28 11.71
C PHE A 111 -3.32 0.48 10.45
N PRO A 112 -4.49 1.20 10.48
CA PRO A 112 -4.97 1.92 9.29
C PRO A 112 -4.01 2.97 8.78
N SER A 113 -3.36 3.71 9.69
CA SER A 113 -2.39 4.75 9.31
C SER A 113 -1.18 4.18 8.58
N LYS A 114 -0.67 3.05 9.07
CA LYS A 114 0.46 2.34 8.46
C LYS A 114 0.08 1.76 7.10
N ALA A 115 -1.13 1.18 6.98
CA ALA A 115 -1.64 0.65 5.73
C ALA A 115 -1.88 1.74 4.69
N ALA A 116 -2.47 2.88 5.09
CA ALA A 116 -2.70 4.01 4.20
C ALA A 116 -1.39 4.65 3.71
N ALA A 117 -0.39 4.79 4.58
CA ALA A 117 0.94 5.28 4.18
C ALA A 117 1.59 4.34 3.16
N LYS A 118 1.43 3.03 3.33
CA LYS A 118 1.92 2.05 2.37
C LYS A 118 1.16 2.11 1.05
N ALA A 119 -0.17 2.19 1.08
CA ALA A 119 -1.00 2.35 -0.11
C ALA A 119 -0.63 3.62 -0.90
N GLY A 120 -0.37 4.74 -0.21
CA GLY A 120 0.10 5.97 -0.83
C GLY A 120 1.44 5.80 -1.56
N SER A 121 2.38 5.05 -1.00
CA SER A 121 3.66 4.76 -1.66
C SER A 121 3.50 3.86 -2.89
N VAL A 122 2.52 2.94 -2.89
CA VAL A 122 2.15 2.13 -4.08
C VAL A 122 1.64 3.03 -5.20
N ALA A 123 0.69 3.90 -4.91
CA ALA A 123 0.11 4.82 -5.88
C ALA A 123 1.18 5.74 -6.50
N ALA A 124 2.05 6.34 -5.68
CA ALA A 124 3.14 7.18 -6.14
C ALA A 124 4.12 6.44 -7.06
N THR A 125 4.44 5.18 -6.75
CA THR A 125 5.33 4.37 -7.59
C THR A 125 4.66 4.00 -8.92
N ALA A 126 3.36 3.70 -8.91
CA ALA A 126 2.61 3.40 -10.13
C ALA A 126 2.55 4.62 -11.06
N GLU A 127 2.30 5.82 -10.52
CA GLU A 127 2.31 7.07 -11.29
C GLU A 127 3.68 7.35 -11.92
N GLN A 128 4.77 7.18 -11.15
CA GLN A 128 6.13 7.35 -11.67
C GLN A 128 6.47 6.38 -12.79
N ASN A 129 6.01 5.12 -12.70
CA ASN A 129 6.21 4.14 -13.77
C ASN A 129 5.43 4.50 -15.04
N ILE A 130 4.20 5.00 -14.90
CA ILE A 130 3.38 5.46 -16.04
C ILE A 130 4.03 6.68 -16.71
N GLU A 131 4.57 7.63 -15.94
CA GLU A 131 5.28 8.79 -16.48
C GLU A 131 6.59 8.39 -17.17
N ALA A 132 7.34 7.45 -16.58
CA ALA A 132 8.56 6.91 -17.20
C ALA A 132 8.25 6.18 -18.52
N GLU A 133 7.17 5.43 -18.61
CA GLU A 133 6.72 4.81 -19.87
C GLU A 133 6.27 5.85 -20.89
N LYS A 134 5.57 6.90 -20.48
CA LYS A 134 5.16 8.00 -21.37
C LYS A 134 6.35 8.84 -21.84
N SER A 135 7.35 9.06 -20.99
CA SER A 135 8.57 9.80 -21.34
C SER A 135 9.56 8.94 -22.11
N SER A 136 9.49 7.63 -22.02
CA SER A 136 10.23 6.66 -22.82
C SER A 136 9.58 6.43 -24.20
N THR A 137 9.06 7.49 -24.82
CA THR A 137 8.84 7.50 -26.27
C THR A 137 10.22 7.65 -26.91
N TYR A 138 10.97 6.57 -26.88
CA TYR A 138 12.21 6.43 -27.61
C TYR A 138 11.86 6.58 -29.09
N SER A 139 12.18 7.74 -29.64
CA SER A 139 12.01 7.99 -31.06
C SER A 139 12.75 6.89 -31.83
N PRO A 140 12.11 6.20 -32.79
CA PRO A 140 12.81 5.24 -33.67
C PRO A 140 14.04 5.81 -34.38
N PHE A 141 14.15 7.14 -34.44
CA PHE A 141 15.29 7.88 -34.98
C PHE A 141 16.56 7.81 -34.14
N ASP A 142 16.47 7.64 -32.83
CA ASP A 142 17.68 7.57 -31.98
C ASP A 142 18.41 6.23 -32.10
N ARG A 143 17.72 5.15 -32.50
CA ARG A 143 18.39 3.87 -32.78
C ARG A 143 19.23 3.91 -34.06
N ALA A 144 18.84 4.71 -35.04
CA ALA A 144 19.62 4.85 -36.25
C ALA A 144 20.96 5.57 -36.06
N ASN A 145 21.03 6.49 -35.07
CA ASN A 145 22.26 7.23 -34.77
C ASN A 145 23.29 6.45 -33.93
N LEU A 146 22.86 5.47 -33.14
CA LEU A 146 23.77 4.61 -32.38
C LEU A 146 24.52 3.60 -33.26
N TYR A 147 23.94 3.22 -34.41
CA TYR A 147 24.62 2.34 -35.36
C TYR A 147 25.50 3.08 -36.38
N SER A 148 25.38 4.40 -36.55
CA SER A 148 26.19 5.17 -37.49
C SER A 148 27.51 5.68 -36.92
N SER A 149 27.68 5.71 -35.60
CA SER A 149 28.93 6.16 -34.96
C SER A 149 29.98 5.06 -34.73
N GLY A 150 29.67 3.80 -35.09
CA GLY A 150 30.57 2.65 -34.89
C GLY A 150 31.43 2.26 -36.11
N ARG A 151 31.38 3.02 -37.23
CA ARG A 151 32.21 2.71 -38.39
C ARG A 151 33.04 3.90 -38.85
N ARG A 152 33.96 4.34 -38.01
CA ARG A 152 35.14 5.09 -38.50
C ARG A 152 36.33 4.62 -37.72
N SER A 153 37.27 4.16 -38.49
CA SER A 153 38.67 3.96 -38.22
C SER A 153 39.12 2.52 -38.01
N SER A 154 39.67 2.01 -39.07
CA SER A 154 40.99 1.42 -39.00
C SER A 154 41.55 1.32 -40.40
N GLY A 155 42.03 2.41 -40.93
CA GLY A 155 43.03 2.36 -42.00
C GLY A 155 44.40 2.11 -41.38
N SER A 156 44.80 0.88 -41.24
CA SER A 156 46.15 0.51 -40.89
C SER A 156 47.01 0.56 -42.16
N TYR A 157 47.78 1.59 -42.30
CA TYR A 157 48.87 1.63 -43.29
C TYR A 157 50.08 0.87 -42.77
N PHE A 158 50.17 -0.36 -43.18
CA PHE A 158 51.46 -1.07 -43.13
C PHE A 158 52.28 -0.66 -44.35
N ASN A 159 53.26 0.21 -44.17
CA ASN A 159 54.31 0.45 -45.14
C ASN A 159 55.51 -0.43 -44.82
N TYR A 160 55.69 -1.48 -45.59
CA TYR A 160 56.95 -2.25 -45.64
C TYR A 160 57.85 -1.62 -46.70
N ARG A 161 58.99 -1.06 -46.33
CA ARG A 161 60.16 -0.92 -47.19
C ARG A 161 61.38 -1.43 -46.48
N ARG A 162 61.92 -2.48 -47.06
CA ARG A 162 63.35 -2.94 -47.11
C ARG A 162 64.24 -2.52 -45.96
#